data_4d4deb86ebaa5410fad456219d2556f0
#
_entry.id   4d4deb86ebaa5410fad456219d2556f0
#
_cell.length_a   1.000
_cell.length_b   1.000
_cell.length_c   1.000
_cell.angle_alpha   90.00
_cell.angle_beta   90.00
_cell.angle_gamma   90.00
#
_symmetry.space_group_name_H-M   'P 1'
#
loop_
_entity.id
_entity.type
_entity.pdbx_description
1 polymer ?
#
loop_
_entity_poly.entity_id
_entity_poly.type
_entity_poly.pdbx_seq_one_letter_code
_entity_poly.pdbx_strand_id
1 'polypeptide(L)'
;IAKKMGISKPEADVLLFLSVNSELNRGCDMVEIRGFSKAYVSKGVGKLLQKGYISFETDAKDRRYQHIIVNDVAKPIIRELKVAEKRVFKNLWEGITDEEKNTFYSVIEKMTKNI
;
A
#
# COMPACT_ATOMS: atom_id res chain seq x y z
N ILE A 1 11.26 -8.52 -6.24
CA ILE A 1 11.78 -7.70 -5.13
C ILE A 1 11.18 -8.13 -3.79
N ALA A 2 9.88 -8.34 -3.73
CA ALA A 2 9.24 -8.84 -2.51
C ALA A 2 9.85 -10.18 -2.07
N LYS A 3 10.15 -11.05 -3.00
CA LYS A 3 10.77 -12.35 -2.71
C LYS A 3 12.14 -12.21 -2.06
N LYS A 4 12.94 -11.22 -2.49
CA LYS A 4 14.28 -10.97 -1.91
C LYS A 4 14.19 -10.52 -0.45
N MET A 5 13.11 -9.87 -0.09
CA MET A 5 12.89 -9.40 1.29
C MET A 5 12.18 -10.43 2.16
N GLY A 6 11.85 -11.59 1.61
CA GLY A 6 11.16 -12.66 2.34
C GLY A 6 9.69 -12.36 2.59
N ILE A 7 9.07 -11.50 1.79
CA ILE A 7 7.66 -11.19 1.90
C ILE A 7 6.94 -11.48 0.58
N SER A 8 5.64 -11.74 0.67
CA SER A 8 4.79 -11.97 -0.49
C SER A 8 4.25 -10.65 -1.04
N LYS A 9 3.68 -10.69 -2.24
CA LYS A 9 3.06 -9.50 -2.85
C LYS A 9 1.92 -8.93 -2.00
N PRO A 10 0.99 -9.73 -1.45
CA PRO A 10 -0.03 -9.20 -0.54
C PRO A 10 0.57 -8.46 0.67
N GLU A 11 1.63 -9.01 1.26
CA GLU A 11 2.31 -8.36 2.38
C GLU A 11 2.91 -7.02 1.96
N ALA A 12 3.56 -6.98 0.79
CA ALA A 12 4.16 -5.75 0.26
C ALA A 12 3.09 -4.68 0.01
N ASP A 13 1.97 -5.06 -0.60
CA ASP A 13 0.88 -4.13 -0.89
C ASP A 13 0.27 -3.54 0.38
N VAL A 14 0.07 -4.37 1.41
CA VAL A 14 -0.45 -3.92 2.71
C VAL A 14 0.52 -2.93 3.36
N LEU A 15 1.81 -3.26 3.40
CA LEU A 15 2.81 -2.37 4.01
C LEU A 15 2.90 -1.02 3.29
N LEU A 16 2.90 -1.04 1.96
CA LEU A 16 2.95 0.19 1.17
C LEU A 16 1.70 1.04 1.39
N PHE A 17 0.53 0.44 1.41
CA PHE A 17 -0.71 1.16 1.69
C PHE A 17 -0.65 1.85 3.05
N LEU A 18 -0.28 1.11 4.09
CA LEU A 18 -0.20 1.64 5.45
C LEU A 18 0.83 2.76 5.59
N SER A 19 1.92 2.69 4.83
CA SER A 19 2.97 3.70 4.89
C SER A 19 2.55 5.05 4.32
N VAL A 20 1.60 5.05 3.38
CA VAL A 20 1.10 6.25 2.72
C VAL A 20 -0.18 6.77 3.39
N ASN A 21 -0.98 5.87 3.94
CA ASN A 21 -2.32 6.19 4.47
C ASN A 21 -2.41 5.87 5.96
N SER A 22 -1.67 6.62 6.78
CA SER A 22 -1.60 6.36 8.21
C SER A 22 -2.96 6.47 8.93
N GLU A 23 -3.89 7.25 8.39
CA GLU A 23 -5.23 7.41 8.96
C GLU A 23 -6.22 6.35 8.47
N LEU A 24 -5.96 5.75 7.30
CA LEU A 24 -6.78 4.71 6.70
C LEU A 24 -6.15 3.35 6.96
N ASN A 25 -6.03 2.99 8.22
CA ASN A 25 -5.26 1.82 8.66
C ASN A 25 -6.10 0.62 9.07
N ARG A 26 -7.30 0.50 8.53
CA ARG A 26 -8.15 -0.67 8.71
C ARG A 26 -8.14 -1.54 7.47
N GLY A 27 -8.34 -2.83 7.63
CA GLY A 27 -8.39 -3.76 6.49
C GLY A 27 -9.45 -3.39 5.46
N CYS A 28 -10.63 -2.91 5.91
CA CYS A 28 -11.71 -2.49 5.03
C CYS A 28 -11.31 -1.27 4.17
N ASP A 29 -10.43 -0.41 4.66
CA ASP A 29 -9.97 0.75 3.90
C ASP A 29 -9.18 0.30 2.66
N MET A 30 -8.37 -0.74 2.78
CA MET A 30 -7.62 -1.29 1.65
C MET A 30 -8.54 -1.90 0.60
N VAL A 31 -9.61 -2.54 1.02
CA VAL A 31 -10.61 -3.10 0.11
C VAL A 31 -11.33 -2.00 -0.65
N GLU A 32 -11.76 -0.96 0.05
CA GLU A 32 -12.53 0.15 -0.54
C GLU A 32 -11.68 1.06 -1.43
N ILE A 33 -10.48 1.44 -0.97
CA ILE A 33 -9.64 2.42 -1.65
C ILE A 33 -8.85 1.79 -2.80
N ARG A 34 -8.24 0.62 -2.57
CA ARG A 34 -7.37 -0.02 -3.56
C ARG A 34 -8.09 -1.10 -4.37
N GLY A 35 -9.32 -1.45 -4.01
CA GLY A 35 -10.07 -2.48 -4.71
C GLY A 35 -9.52 -3.90 -4.51
N PHE A 36 -8.71 -4.12 -3.48
CA PHE A 36 -8.23 -5.47 -3.15
C PHE A 36 -9.38 -6.32 -2.62
N SER A 37 -9.33 -7.62 -2.86
CA SER A 37 -10.31 -8.53 -2.26
C SER A 37 -10.05 -8.67 -0.77
N LYS A 38 -11.10 -9.01 -0.02
CA LYS A 38 -10.97 -9.28 1.42
C LYS A 38 -9.98 -10.41 1.70
N ALA A 39 -10.01 -11.47 0.89
CA ALA A 39 -9.10 -12.60 1.02
C ALA A 39 -7.65 -12.19 0.83
N TYR A 40 -7.38 -11.33 -0.16
CA TYR A 40 -6.05 -10.82 -0.45
C TYR A 40 -5.49 -10.01 0.73
N VAL A 41 -6.30 -9.08 1.24
CA VAL A 41 -5.91 -8.23 2.39
C VAL A 41 -5.72 -9.09 3.63
N SER A 42 -6.63 -10.00 3.93
CA SER A 42 -6.54 -10.89 5.09
C SER A 42 -5.29 -11.75 5.05
N LYS A 43 -4.92 -12.25 3.88
CA LYS A 43 -3.71 -13.06 3.70
C LYS A 43 -2.45 -12.23 4.01
N GLY A 44 -2.36 -11.02 3.47
CA GLY A 44 -1.23 -10.14 3.72
C GLY A 44 -1.13 -9.72 5.17
N VAL A 45 -2.25 -9.29 5.75
CA VAL A 45 -2.31 -8.87 7.16
C VAL A 45 -1.95 -10.02 8.09
N GLY A 46 -2.52 -11.21 7.85
CA GLY A 46 -2.24 -12.37 8.68
C GLY A 46 -0.77 -12.75 8.71
N LYS A 47 -0.12 -12.75 7.56
CA LYS A 47 1.31 -13.06 7.46
C LYS A 47 2.19 -11.99 8.12
N LEU A 48 1.87 -10.72 7.91
CA LEU A 48 2.61 -9.62 8.54
C LEU A 48 2.48 -9.65 10.05
N LEU A 49 1.28 -9.94 10.55
CA LEU A 49 1.05 -10.09 11.99
C LEU A 49 1.89 -11.24 12.56
N GLN A 50 1.91 -12.38 11.88
CA GLN A 50 2.68 -13.55 12.27
C GLN A 50 4.18 -13.26 12.34
N LYS A 51 4.68 -12.44 11.43
CA LYS A 51 6.10 -12.05 11.38
C LYS A 51 6.46 -10.93 12.35
N GLY A 52 5.47 -10.33 13.01
CA GLY A 52 5.70 -9.24 13.95
C GLY A 52 5.94 -7.88 13.28
N TYR A 53 5.59 -7.73 12.00
CA TYR A 53 5.77 -6.49 11.27
C TYR A 53 4.65 -5.48 11.52
N ILE A 54 3.50 -5.96 11.94
CA ILE A 54 2.35 -5.13 12.30
C ILE A 54 1.73 -5.60 13.61
N SER A 55 0.95 -4.73 14.21
CA SER A 55 0.15 -5.02 15.41
C SER A 55 -1.24 -4.46 15.21
N PHE A 56 -2.19 -4.92 16.00
CA PHE A 56 -3.54 -4.34 16.02
C PHE A 56 -3.71 -3.46 17.26
N GLU A 57 -4.46 -2.37 17.08
CA GLU A 57 -4.88 -1.51 18.17
C GLU A 57 -6.38 -1.28 18.03
N THR A 58 -7.13 -1.54 19.11
CA THR A 58 -8.57 -1.35 19.11
C THR A 58 -8.90 0.14 19.13
N ASP A 59 -9.88 0.55 18.30
CA ASP A 59 -10.34 1.93 18.26
C ASP A 59 -10.92 2.33 19.64
N ALA A 60 -10.49 3.47 20.15
CA ALA A 60 -10.92 3.96 21.46
C ALA A 60 -12.42 4.30 21.50
N LYS A 61 -12.98 4.72 20.38
CA LYS A 61 -14.39 5.13 20.28
C LYS A 61 -15.31 3.99 19.84
N ASP A 62 -14.83 3.05 19.05
CA ASP A 62 -15.62 1.95 18.53
C ASP A 62 -14.79 0.65 18.53
N ARG A 63 -15.03 -0.21 19.52
CA ARG A 63 -14.30 -1.45 19.72
C ARG A 63 -14.50 -2.49 18.61
N ARG A 64 -15.44 -2.27 17.70
CA ARG A 64 -15.66 -3.15 16.55
C ARG A 64 -14.55 -2.98 15.51
N TYR A 65 -13.82 -1.87 15.54
CA TYR A 65 -12.77 -1.58 14.59
C TYR A 65 -11.39 -1.76 15.22
N GLN A 66 -10.50 -2.33 14.44
CA GLN A 66 -9.09 -2.46 14.81
C GLN A 66 -8.23 -1.73 13.80
N HIS A 67 -7.32 -0.94 14.31
CA HIS A 67 -6.34 -0.22 13.49
C HIS A 67 -5.08 -1.06 13.37
N ILE A 68 -4.49 -1.07 12.19
CA ILE A 68 -3.25 -1.78 11.91
C ILE A 68 -2.09 -0.81 12.12
N ILE A 69 -1.19 -1.19 13.01
CA ILE A 69 -0.03 -0.36 13.35
C ILE A 69 1.22 -1.02 12.78
N VAL A 70 2.01 -0.26 12.03
CA VAL A 70 3.28 -0.74 11.49
C VAL A 70 4.33 -0.67 12.59
N ASN A 71 4.95 -1.82 12.90
CA ASN A 71 6.00 -1.90 13.90
C ASN A 71 7.34 -1.41 13.31
N ASP A 72 8.22 -0.93 14.18
CA ASP A 72 9.51 -0.37 13.76
C ASP A 72 10.35 -1.36 12.96
N VAL A 73 10.24 -2.65 13.27
CA VAL A 73 10.99 -3.71 12.57
C VAL A 73 10.65 -3.77 11.08
N ALA A 74 9.47 -3.31 10.68
CA ALA A 74 9.05 -3.31 9.27
C ALA A 74 9.52 -2.06 8.51
N LYS A 75 9.96 -1.02 9.18
CA LYS A 75 10.36 0.25 8.54
C LYS A 75 11.46 0.10 7.49
N PRO A 76 12.54 -0.68 7.75
CA PRO A 76 13.56 -0.91 6.70
C PRO A 76 12.98 -1.58 5.45
N ILE A 77 12.06 -2.52 5.63
CA ILE A 77 11.42 -3.22 4.52
C ILE A 77 10.58 -2.24 3.69
N ILE A 78 9.84 -1.37 4.35
CA ILE A 78 9.04 -0.34 3.68
C ILE A 78 9.93 0.60 2.88
N ARG A 79 11.06 1.02 3.43
CA ARG A 79 12.02 1.88 2.71
C ARG A 79 12.50 1.22 1.42
N GLU A 80 12.85 -0.06 1.48
CA GLU A 80 13.29 -0.80 0.29
C GLU A 80 12.17 -0.96 -0.72
N LEU A 81 10.95 -1.22 -0.27
CA LEU A 81 9.78 -1.31 -1.14
C LEU A 81 9.52 0.01 -1.87
N LYS A 82 9.64 1.13 -1.18
CA LYS A 82 9.47 2.46 -1.78
C LYS A 82 10.55 2.76 -2.81
N VAL A 83 11.79 2.39 -2.55
CA VAL A 83 12.89 2.56 -3.50
C VAL A 83 12.63 1.73 -4.76
N ALA A 84 12.20 0.49 -4.60
CA ALA A 84 11.87 -0.39 -5.72
C ALA A 84 10.70 0.16 -6.54
N GLU A 85 9.67 0.67 -5.87
CA GLU A 85 8.51 1.27 -6.53
C GLU A 85 8.93 2.49 -7.36
N LYS A 86 9.74 3.38 -6.81
CA LYS A 86 10.27 4.53 -7.54
C LYS A 86 11.07 4.13 -8.77
N ARG A 87 11.84 3.06 -8.67
CA ARG A 87 12.63 2.55 -9.80
C ARG A 87 11.72 2.05 -10.92
N VAL A 88 10.67 1.35 -10.58
CA VAL A 88 9.68 0.88 -11.57
C VAL A 88 9.02 2.07 -12.25
N PHE A 89 8.58 3.06 -11.50
CA PHE A 89 7.98 4.27 -12.07
C PHE A 89 8.96 5.03 -12.95
N LYS A 90 10.21 5.17 -12.52
CA LYS A 90 11.24 5.81 -13.32
C LYS A 90 11.41 5.11 -14.67
N ASN A 91 11.47 3.79 -14.67
CA ASN A 91 11.60 3.00 -15.89
C ASN A 91 10.38 3.12 -16.80
N LEU A 92 9.18 3.16 -16.22
CA LEU A 92 7.94 3.36 -16.98
C LEU A 92 7.91 4.70 -17.70
N TRP A 93 8.45 5.74 -17.07
CA TRP A 93 8.43 7.08 -17.63
C TRP A 93 9.66 7.40 -18.50
N GLU A 94 10.58 6.44 -18.65
CA GLU A 94 11.77 6.66 -19.45
C GLU A 94 11.39 6.94 -20.91
N GLY A 95 11.96 8.02 -21.48
CA GLY A 95 11.67 8.42 -22.83
C GLY A 95 10.37 9.22 -22.99
N ILE A 96 9.64 9.44 -21.91
CA ILE A 96 8.41 10.22 -21.93
C ILE A 96 8.71 11.65 -21.49
N THR A 97 8.30 12.63 -22.29
CA THR A 97 8.52 14.06 -22.00
C THR A 97 7.60 14.54 -20.88
N ASP A 98 7.97 15.68 -20.26
CA ASP A 98 7.13 16.31 -19.25
C ASP A 98 5.77 16.72 -19.80
N GLU A 99 5.74 17.19 -21.06
CA GLU A 99 4.49 17.54 -21.74
C GLU A 99 3.58 16.32 -21.89
N GLU A 100 4.15 15.19 -22.29
CA GLU A 100 3.40 13.95 -22.41
C GLU A 100 2.85 13.46 -21.05
N LYS A 101 3.64 13.58 -19.99
CA LYS A 101 3.20 13.26 -18.63
C LYS A 101 2.02 14.13 -18.22
N ASN A 102 2.10 15.43 -18.46
CA ASN A 102 1.04 16.37 -18.11
C ASN A 102 -0.25 16.05 -18.86
N THR A 103 -0.15 15.66 -20.13
CA THR A 103 -1.30 15.24 -20.94
C THR A 103 -1.92 13.97 -20.36
N PHE A 104 -1.10 13.01 -20.00
CA PHE A 104 -1.55 11.75 -19.40
C PHE A 104 -2.34 12.01 -18.13
N TYR A 105 -1.80 12.79 -17.20
CA TYR A 105 -2.48 13.11 -15.95
C TYR A 105 -3.77 13.91 -16.18
N SER A 106 -3.77 14.81 -17.14
CA SER A 106 -4.95 15.59 -17.51
C SER A 106 -6.08 14.68 -18.01
N VAL A 107 -5.74 13.70 -18.84
CA VAL A 107 -6.71 12.73 -19.35
C VAL A 107 -7.29 11.88 -18.22
N ILE A 108 -6.44 11.39 -17.32
CA ILE A 108 -6.87 10.59 -16.17
C ILE A 108 -7.81 11.40 -15.27
N GLU A 109 -7.50 12.68 -15.03
CA GLU A 109 -8.35 13.55 -14.23
C GLU A 109 -9.73 13.69 -14.84
N LYS A 110 -9.80 13.89 -16.16
CA LYS A 110 -11.08 13.97 -16.88
C LYS A 110 -11.88 12.68 -16.79
N MET A 111 -11.20 11.54 -16.94
CA MET A 111 -11.82 10.24 -16.81
C MET A 111 -12.40 10.03 -15.42
N THR A 112 -11.68 10.43 -14.40
CA THR A 112 -12.10 10.33 -13.00
C THR A 112 -13.39 11.12 -12.74
N LYS A 113 -13.50 12.29 -13.34
CA LYS A 113 -14.71 13.13 -13.21
C LYS A 113 -15.94 12.52 -13.88
N ASN A 114 -15.74 11.60 -14.83
CA ASN A 114 -16.84 10.96 -15.55
C ASN A 114 -17.40 9.73 -14.82
N ILE A 115 -16.79 9.33 -13.73
CA ILE A 115 -17.26 8.23 -12.91
C ILE A 115 -18.23 8.75 -11.86
#